data_9ed043a1956291e67effc72ece92a39b
#
_entry.id   9ed043a1956291e67effc72ece92a39b
#
_cell.length_a   1.000
_cell.length_b   1.000
_cell.length_c   1.000
_cell.angle_alpha   90.00
_cell.angle_beta   90.00
_cell.angle_gamma   90.00
#
_symmetry.space_group_name_H-M   'P 1'
#
loop_
_entity.id
_entity.type
_entity.pdbx_description
1 polymer ?
#
loop_
_entity_poly.entity_id
_entity_poly.type
_entity_poly.pdbx_seq_one_letter_code
_entity_poly.pdbx_strand_id
1 'polypeptide(L)'
;LNWVTYFQVIVEYGFGFTGARKVSVHGDDGLQELYSRIITARILLLCGTFFAMNILSVALHASSAQYVSMNILFLIILGVAFQLTWLFQGKQDMKLIAIINAVSRLFSVLMVFALVHSENHLYLYCICYAITFLLSAALGILLARKKYGLKVRLCKIADAISEIKDGWYLFISQAMSKIFSGIGTTVLGAVATPSIVGIYSAIYKIPYIMVLFFSPISQALYPHISVCFSKSFESGRKTVTTAAKLVIPAFALAGLAIILLRDHLILIAFGKNYLEYSAIIIPLVLWMLFSVINNFIGIQFLVASGNQKLYSRAFTIGSIITVGMNILLGGVLGIYGVSFAAPIGEMSLTILLYFSVKKAKHGGN
;
A
#
# COMPACT_ATOMS: atom_id res chain seq x y z
N LEU A 1 13.70 -1.57 3.79
CA LEU A 1 12.26 -1.85 3.93
C LEU A 1 11.52 -1.73 2.58
N ASN A 2 11.78 -0.69 1.78
CA ASN A 2 11.04 -0.49 0.52
C ASN A 2 11.20 -1.65 -0.47
N TRP A 3 12.41 -2.18 -0.64
CA TRP A 3 12.64 -3.40 -1.45
C TRP A 3 11.84 -4.60 -0.95
N VAL A 4 11.76 -4.78 0.37
CA VAL A 4 10.98 -5.86 0.97
C VAL A 4 9.49 -5.75 0.62
N THR A 5 8.94 -4.53 0.57
CA THR A 5 7.53 -4.32 0.18
C THR A 5 7.24 -4.70 -1.27
N TYR A 6 8.21 -4.55 -2.19
CA TYR A 6 8.05 -5.01 -3.57
C TYR A 6 8.01 -6.54 -3.65
N PHE A 7 8.90 -7.21 -2.93
CA PHE A 7 8.87 -8.67 -2.83
C PHE A 7 7.64 -9.20 -2.10
N GLN A 8 7.13 -8.47 -1.10
CA GLN A 8 5.90 -8.80 -0.39
C GLN A 8 4.70 -8.90 -1.34
N VAL A 9 4.58 -7.99 -2.32
CA VAL A 9 3.49 -8.00 -3.30
C VAL A 9 3.51 -9.27 -4.15
N ILE A 10 4.69 -9.83 -4.45
CA ILE A 10 4.79 -11.09 -5.19
C ILE A 10 4.13 -12.24 -4.41
N VAL A 11 4.29 -12.28 -3.08
CA VAL A 11 3.71 -13.32 -2.23
C VAL A 11 2.24 -13.06 -1.91
N GLU A 12 1.84 -11.78 -1.75
CA GLU A 12 0.43 -11.41 -1.62
C GLU A 12 -0.38 -11.74 -2.88
N TYR A 13 0.20 -11.55 -4.06
CA TYR A 13 -0.28 -11.90 -5.39
C TYR A 13 -1.75 -11.55 -5.69
N GLY A 14 -2.32 -10.60 -4.98
CA GLY A 14 -3.74 -10.26 -5.11
C GLY A 14 -4.71 -11.27 -4.47
N PHE A 15 -4.20 -12.29 -3.76
CA PHE A 15 -5.05 -13.25 -3.03
C PHE A 15 -5.93 -12.58 -1.98
N GLY A 16 -5.58 -11.38 -1.50
CA GLY A 16 -6.44 -10.55 -0.68
C GLY A 16 -7.82 -10.33 -1.31
N PHE A 17 -7.89 -10.16 -2.63
CA PHE A 17 -9.13 -9.94 -3.37
C PHE A 17 -9.71 -11.23 -3.94
N THR A 18 -8.91 -12.04 -4.67
CA THR A 18 -9.39 -13.29 -5.28
C THR A 18 -9.85 -14.28 -4.23
N GLY A 19 -9.06 -14.48 -3.18
CA GLY A 19 -9.38 -15.38 -2.09
C GLY A 19 -10.62 -14.93 -1.32
N ALA A 20 -10.67 -13.65 -0.94
CA ALA A 20 -11.84 -13.10 -0.23
C ALA A 20 -13.14 -13.26 -1.06
N ARG A 21 -13.07 -12.96 -2.37
CA ARG A 21 -14.22 -13.16 -3.27
C ARG A 21 -14.63 -14.63 -3.37
N LYS A 22 -13.69 -15.56 -3.56
CA LYS A 22 -14.00 -17.00 -3.63
C LYS A 22 -14.64 -17.49 -2.33
N VAL A 23 -14.14 -17.06 -1.18
CA VAL A 23 -14.74 -17.38 0.14
C VAL A 23 -16.15 -16.82 0.28
N SER A 24 -16.39 -15.58 -0.14
CA SER A 24 -17.71 -14.96 -0.02
C SER A 24 -18.76 -15.59 -0.94
N VAL A 25 -18.36 -16.16 -2.08
CA VAL A 25 -19.26 -16.80 -3.05
C VAL A 25 -19.56 -18.25 -2.69
N HIS A 26 -18.53 -19.03 -2.29
CA HIS A 26 -18.70 -20.48 -2.03
C HIS A 26 -19.07 -20.80 -0.58
N GLY A 27 -19.01 -19.84 0.33
CA GLY A 27 -19.37 -20.07 1.74
C GLY A 27 -18.38 -21.02 2.43
N ASP A 28 -18.92 -22.14 2.98
CA ASP A 28 -18.12 -23.18 3.63
C ASP A 28 -17.80 -24.36 2.71
N ASP A 29 -18.50 -24.47 1.58
CA ASP A 29 -18.28 -25.54 0.61
C ASP A 29 -16.90 -25.38 -0.06
N GLY A 30 -16.06 -26.42 0.08
CA GLY A 30 -14.70 -26.41 -0.49
C GLY A 30 -13.72 -25.44 0.18
N LEU A 31 -14.06 -24.82 1.31
CA LEU A 31 -13.23 -23.83 1.99
C LEU A 31 -11.84 -24.39 2.37
N GLN A 32 -11.78 -25.63 2.84
CA GLN A 32 -10.51 -26.30 3.16
C GLN A 32 -9.63 -26.50 1.92
N GLU A 33 -10.24 -26.81 0.78
CA GLU A 33 -9.51 -26.99 -0.48
C GLU A 33 -8.97 -25.66 -0.99
N LEU A 34 -9.80 -24.61 -1.04
CA LEU A 34 -9.38 -23.25 -1.42
C LEU A 34 -8.26 -22.75 -0.50
N TYR A 35 -8.40 -22.98 0.83
CA TYR A 35 -7.38 -22.60 1.79
C TYR A 35 -6.05 -23.30 1.49
N SER A 36 -6.07 -24.60 1.19
CA SER A 36 -4.88 -25.38 0.86
C SER A 36 -4.23 -24.90 -0.45
N ARG A 37 -5.03 -24.60 -1.47
CA ARG A 37 -4.56 -24.09 -2.76
C ARG A 37 -3.85 -22.73 -2.61
N ILE A 38 -4.45 -21.78 -1.91
CA ILE A 38 -3.86 -20.44 -1.70
C ILE A 38 -2.60 -20.52 -0.85
N ILE A 39 -2.59 -21.31 0.23
CA ILE A 39 -1.38 -21.48 1.08
C ILE A 39 -0.24 -22.13 0.27
N THR A 40 -0.52 -23.17 -0.51
CA THR A 40 0.50 -23.81 -1.36
C THR A 40 1.02 -22.83 -2.42
N ALA A 41 0.15 -22.07 -3.06
CA ALA A 41 0.55 -21.04 -4.03
C ALA A 41 1.47 -19.98 -3.38
N ARG A 42 1.14 -19.50 -2.19
CA ARG A 42 1.96 -18.53 -1.46
C ARG A 42 3.31 -19.11 -1.02
N ILE A 43 3.38 -20.38 -0.65
CA ILE A 43 4.65 -21.05 -0.35
C ILE A 43 5.53 -21.14 -1.59
N LEU A 44 4.97 -21.50 -2.76
CA LEU A 44 5.73 -21.52 -4.01
C LEU A 44 6.28 -20.14 -4.38
N LEU A 45 5.43 -19.09 -4.27
CA LEU A 45 5.85 -17.70 -4.49
C LEU A 45 6.89 -17.26 -3.47
N LEU A 46 6.76 -17.66 -2.20
CA LEU A 46 7.71 -17.35 -1.14
C LEU A 46 9.10 -17.91 -1.45
N CYS A 47 9.17 -19.20 -1.87
CA CYS A 47 10.43 -19.81 -2.27
C CYS A 47 11.07 -19.07 -3.45
N GLY A 48 10.32 -18.80 -4.52
CA GLY A 48 10.81 -18.03 -5.66
C GLY A 48 11.27 -16.63 -5.28
N THR A 49 10.52 -15.95 -4.41
CA THR A 49 10.84 -14.62 -3.90
C THR A 49 12.13 -14.61 -3.07
N PHE A 50 12.38 -15.65 -2.26
CA PHE A 50 13.61 -15.77 -1.49
C PHE A 50 14.84 -15.81 -2.41
N PHE A 51 14.82 -16.65 -3.42
CA PHE A 51 15.93 -16.74 -4.38
C PHE A 51 16.08 -15.44 -5.16
N ALA A 52 14.99 -14.86 -5.67
CA ALA A 52 15.02 -13.60 -6.42
C ALA A 52 15.60 -12.44 -5.58
N MET A 53 15.21 -12.34 -4.31
CA MET A 53 15.72 -11.31 -3.40
C MET A 53 17.23 -11.47 -3.15
N ASN A 54 17.70 -12.70 -2.92
CA ASN A 54 19.12 -12.96 -2.71
C ASN A 54 19.96 -12.71 -3.98
N ILE A 55 19.49 -13.16 -5.15
CA ILE A 55 20.14 -12.90 -6.43
C ILE A 55 20.25 -11.38 -6.68
N LEU A 56 19.17 -10.63 -6.46
CA LEU A 56 19.16 -9.19 -6.62
C LEU A 56 20.11 -8.49 -5.64
N SER A 57 20.18 -8.95 -4.39
CA SER A 57 21.10 -8.40 -3.38
C SER A 57 22.56 -8.55 -3.77
N VAL A 58 22.91 -9.70 -4.35
CA VAL A 58 24.27 -9.94 -4.86
C VAL A 58 24.54 -9.11 -6.11
N ALA A 59 23.60 -9.07 -7.06
CA ALA A 59 23.73 -8.29 -8.30
C ALA A 59 23.89 -6.78 -8.08
N LEU A 60 23.26 -6.25 -7.03
CA LEU A 60 23.34 -4.84 -6.64
C LEU A 60 24.53 -4.55 -5.69
N HIS A 61 25.43 -5.50 -5.48
CA HIS A 61 26.59 -5.36 -4.59
C HIS A 61 26.23 -4.82 -3.20
N ALA A 62 25.12 -5.34 -2.62
CA ALA A 62 24.65 -4.94 -1.30
C ALA A 62 25.76 -5.14 -0.25
N SER A 63 25.95 -4.14 0.64
CA SER A 63 26.90 -4.29 1.75
C SER A 63 26.49 -5.45 2.67
N SER A 64 27.42 -6.01 3.42
CA SER A 64 27.15 -7.12 4.34
C SER A 64 26.01 -6.79 5.31
N ALA A 65 25.95 -5.56 5.83
CA ALA A 65 24.88 -5.11 6.72
C ALA A 65 23.52 -5.03 5.99
N GLN A 66 23.48 -4.58 4.75
CA GLN A 66 22.26 -4.55 3.94
C GLN A 66 21.78 -5.98 3.63
N TYR A 67 22.69 -6.87 3.23
CA TYR A 67 22.37 -8.26 2.93
C TYR A 67 21.77 -8.98 4.15
N VAL A 68 22.40 -8.86 5.32
CA VAL A 68 21.89 -9.45 6.56
C VAL A 68 20.54 -8.86 6.93
N SER A 69 20.39 -7.53 6.88
CA SER A 69 19.12 -6.86 7.18
C SER A 69 18.00 -7.30 6.23
N MET A 70 18.28 -7.48 4.93
CA MET A 70 17.29 -7.94 3.96
C MET A 70 16.83 -9.37 4.27
N ASN A 71 17.74 -10.26 4.64
CA ASN A 71 17.39 -11.64 5.01
C ASN A 71 16.60 -11.70 6.32
N ILE A 72 16.91 -10.86 7.31
CA ILE A 72 16.08 -10.72 8.51
C ILE A 72 14.68 -10.20 8.15
N LEU A 73 14.60 -9.17 7.32
CA LEU A 73 13.33 -8.60 6.88
C LEU A 73 12.53 -9.54 5.96
N PHE A 74 13.14 -10.58 5.39
CA PHE A 74 12.41 -11.65 4.69
C PHE A 74 11.40 -12.35 5.60
N LEU A 75 11.60 -12.34 6.91
CA LEU A 75 10.62 -12.82 7.89
C LEU A 75 9.28 -12.07 7.80
N ILE A 76 9.27 -10.83 7.32
CA ILE A 76 8.03 -10.10 7.01
C ILE A 76 7.28 -10.82 5.89
N ILE A 77 7.97 -11.16 4.81
CA ILE A 77 7.39 -11.82 3.63
C ILE A 77 6.89 -13.21 4.03
N LEU A 78 7.66 -13.92 4.87
CA LEU A 78 7.23 -15.19 5.46
C LEU A 78 5.92 -15.01 6.25
N GLY A 79 5.84 -14.01 7.13
CA GLY A 79 4.62 -13.71 7.88
C GLY A 79 3.44 -13.42 6.95
N VAL A 80 3.64 -12.59 5.92
CA VAL A 80 2.62 -12.26 4.92
C VAL A 80 2.13 -13.48 4.13
N ALA A 81 3.03 -14.43 3.81
CA ALA A 81 2.65 -15.68 3.13
C ALA A 81 1.57 -16.46 3.89
N PHE A 82 1.60 -16.41 5.21
CA PHE A 82 0.67 -17.11 6.08
C PHE A 82 -0.43 -16.24 6.69
N GLN A 83 -0.46 -14.94 6.39
CA GLN A 83 -1.55 -14.07 6.82
C GLN A 83 -2.88 -14.44 6.16
N LEU A 84 -3.94 -14.54 6.98
CA LEU A 84 -5.27 -15.00 6.56
C LEU A 84 -6.29 -13.86 6.45
N THR A 85 -5.86 -12.62 6.23
CA THR A 85 -6.74 -11.46 6.08
C THR A 85 -7.82 -11.70 5.02
N TRP A 86 -7.47 -12.32 3.89
CA TRP A 86 -8.39 -12.67 2.81
C TRP A 86 -9.51 -13.63 3.26
N LEU A 87 -9.20 -14.58 4.15
CA LEU A 87 -10.16 -15.54 4.68
C LEU A 87 -11.20 -14.83 5.57
N PHE A 88 -10.72 -14.06 6.55
CA PHE A 88 -11.58 -13.33 7.46
C PHE A 88 -12.38 -12.24 6.75
N GLN A 89 -11.79 -11.59 5.73
CA GLN A 89 -12.49 -10.64 4.88
C GLN A 89 -13.62 -11.30 4.08
N GLY A 90 -13.36 -12.46 3.47
CA GLY A 90 -14.37 -13.22 2.74
C GLY A 90 -15.50 -13.75 3.65
N LYS A 91 -15.19 -14.07 4.91
CA LYS A 91 -16.15 -14.44 5.95
C LYS A 91 -16.81 -13.24 6.64
N GLN A 92 -16.48 -12.01 6.24
CA GLN A 92 -16.95 -10.75 6.84
C GLN A 92 -16.59 -10.59 8.33
N ASP A 93 -15.59 -11.31 8.81
CA ASP A 93 -15.10 -11.26 10.18
C ASP A 93 -14.07 -10.12 10.38
N MET A 94 -14.45 -8.90 10.03
CA MET A 94 -13.59 -7.71 10.13
C MET A 94 -13.07 -7.46 11.54
N LYS A 95 -13.85 -7.84 12.56
CA LYS A 95 -13.43 -7.74 13.97
C LYS A 95 -12.18 -8.56 14.26
N LEU A 96 -12.07 -9.78 13.71
CA LEU A 96 -10.90 -10.62 13.90
C LEU A 96 -9.65 -10.00 13.25
N ILE A 97 -9.79 -9.45 12.04
CA ILE A 97 -8.71 -8.74 11.35
C ILE A 97 -8.19 -7.58 12.21
N ALA A 98 -9.11 -6.77 12.75
CA ALA A 98 -8.75 -5.63 13.60
C ALA A 98 -8.02 -6.08 14.87
N ILE A 99 -8.52 -7.10 15.57
CA ILE A 99 -7.91 -7.63 16.81
C ILE A 99 -6.52 -8.22 16.52
N ILE A 100 -6.39 -9.08 15.50
CA ILE A 100 -5.11 -9.69 15.13
C ILE A 100 -4.07 -8.60 14.83
N ASN A 101 -4.43 -7.61 14.01
CA ASN A 101 -3.53 -6.52 13.65
C ASN A 101 -3.17 -5.64 14.84
N ALA A 102 -4.14 -5.31 15.70
CA ALA A 102 -3.89 -4.49 16.89
C ALA A 102 -2.97 -5.20 17.88
N VAL A 103 -3.24 -6.47 18.20
CA VAL A 103 -2.40 -7.26 19.12
C VAL A 103 -0.99 -7.43 18.58
N SER A 104 -0.85 -7.78 17.29
CA SER A 104 0.45 -8.01 16.68
C SER A 104 1.29 -6.73 16.62
N ARG A 105 0.68 -5.58 16.29
CA ARG A 105 1.37 -4.29 16.25
C ARG A 105 1.74 -3.80 17.63
N LEU A 106 0.82 -3.89 18.60
CA LEU A 106 1.08 -3.48 19.98
C LEU A 106 2.23 -4.28 20.57
N PHE A 107 2.22 -5.61 20.40
CA PHE A 107 3.30 -6.47 20.87
C PHE A 107 4.66 -6.09 20.26
N SER A 108 4.71 -5.89 18.93
CA SER A 108 5.95 -5.48 18.24
C SER A 108 6.45 -4.12 18.74
N VAL A 109 5.55 -3.14 18.92
CA VAL A 109 5.91 -1.81 19.43
C VAL A 109 6.47 -1.92 20.84
N LEU A 110 5.84 -2.69 21.73
CA LEU A 110 6.36 -2.91 23.10
C LEU A 110 7.74 -3.57 23.08
N MET A 111 7.96 -4.54 22.19
CA MET A 111 9.29 -5.15 22.01
C MET A 111 10.34 -4.15 21.53
N VAL A 112 10.00 -3.27 20.58
CA VAL A 112 10.90 -2.21 20.12
C VAL A 112 11.28 -1.30 21.28
N PHE A 113 10.33 -0.82 22.07
CA PHE A 113 10.60 0.03 23.24
C PHE A 113 11.45 -0.68 24.32
N ALA A 114 11.22 -1.98 24.51
CA ALA A 114 11.93 -2.75 25.53
C ALA A 114 13.37 -3.15 25.12
N LEU A 115 13.65 -3.29 23.83
CA LEU A 115 14.88 -3.92 23.36
C LEU A 115 15.77 -3.01 22.50
N VAL A 116 15.21 -1.99 21.84
CA VAL A 116 15.95 -1.13 20.91
C VAL A 116 16.27 0.20 21.56
N HIS A 117 17.51 0.36 22.04
CA HIS A 117 17.95 1.55 22.77
C HIS A 117 19.13 2.29 22.10
N SER A 118 19.70 1.74 21.02
CA SER A 118 20.83 2.37 20.32
C SER A 118 20.79 2.09 18.82
N GLU A 119 21.53 2.87 18.06
CA GLU A 119 21.68 2.72 16.59
C GLU A 119 22.30 1.37 16.20
N ASN A 120 23.10 0.77 17.06
CA ASN A 120 23.72 -0.54 16.86
C ASN A 120 22.69 -1.69 16.91
N HIS A 121 21.48 -1.44 17.39
CA HIS A 121 20.41 -2.44 17.47
C HIS A 121 19.58 -2.57 16.18
N LEU A 122 20.15 -2.22 15.02
CA LEU A 122 19.45 -2.27 13.73
C LEU A 122 18.84 -3.65 13.44
N TYR A 123 19.60 -4.73 13.63
CA TYR A 123 19.09 -6.09 13.37
C TYR A 123 17.97 -6.47 14.34
N LEU A 124 18.09 -6.06 15.60
CA LEU A 124 17.06 -6.29 16.61
C LEU A 124 15.77 -5.55 16.26
N TYR A 125 15.87 -4.31 15.79
CA TYR A 125 14.74 -3.56 15.25
C TYR A 125 14.07 -4.29 14.06
N CYS A 126 14.85 -4.81 13.12
CA CYS A 126 14.32 -5.58 11.98
C CYS A 126 13.56 -6.84 12.44
N ILE A 127 14.07 -7.54 13.45
CA ILE A 127 13.40 -8.72 14.03
C ILE A 127 12.10 -8.30 14.72
N CYS A 128 12.14 -7.30 15.60
CA CYS A 128 10.94 -6.79 16.30
C CYS A 128 9.85 -6.35 15.32
N TYR A 129 10.24 -5.71 14.23
CA TYR A 129 9.29 -5.29 13.19
C TYR A 129 8.69 -6.49 12.44
N ALA A 130 9.51 -7.51 12.11
CA ALA A 130 9.05 -8.73 11.44
C ALA A 130 8.09 -9.56 12.29
N ILE A 131 8.25 -9.53 13.62
CA ILE A 131 7.36 -10.21 14.58
C ILE A 131 5.90 -9.76 14.40
N THR A 132 5.63 -8.52 14.02
CA THR A 132 4.26 -8.06 13.70
C THR A 132 3.57 -9.01 12.71
N PHE A 133 4.24 -9.35 11.63
CA PHE A 133 3.69 -10.16 10.55
C PHE A 133 3.65 -11.65 10.91
N LEU A 134 4.67 -12.15 11.58
CA LEU A 134 4.73 -13.54 12.05
C LEU A 134 3.65 -13.82 13.10
N LEU A 135 3.48 -12.92 14.08
CA LEU A 135 2.45 -13.05 15.09
C LEU A 135 1.05 -12.94 14.49
N SER A 136 0.84 -12.00 13.56
CA SER A 136 -0.43 -11.89 12.82
C SER A 136 -0.76 -13.18 12.05
N ALA A 137 0.24 -13.80 11.41
CA ALA A 137 0.06 -15.09 10.73
C ALA A 137 -0.29 -16.22 11.71
N ALA A 138 0.47 -16.35 12.81
CA ALA A 138 0.25 -17.37 13.83
C ALA A 138 -1.15 -17.26 14.45
N LEU A 139 -1.54 -16.05 14.88
CA LEU A 139 -2.87 -15.80 15.44
C LEU A 139 -3.97 -16.09 14.41
N GLY A 140 -3.75 -15.68 13.15
CA GLY A 140 -4.67 -15.96 12.04
C GLY A 140 -4.90 -17.45 11.84
N ILE A 141 -3.83 -18.26 11.78
CA ILE A 141 -3.90 -19.71 11.61
C ILE A 141 -4.61 -20.37 12.82
N LEU A 142 -4.26 -19.97 14.05
CA LEU A 142 -4.90 -20.51 15.26
C LEU A 142 -6.40 -20.23 15.28
N LEU A 143 -6.80 -18.99 14.94
CA LEU A 143 -8.21 -18.61 14.90
C LEU A 143 -8.98 -19.29 13.76
N ALA A 144 -8.36 -19.43 12.58
CA ALA A 144 -8.94 -20.16 11.46
C ALA A 144 -9.17 -21.63 11.79
N ARG A 145 -8.20 -22.25 12.48
CA ARG A 145 -8.35 -23.63 12.98
C ARG A 145 -9.46 -23.75 14.02
N LYS A 146 -9.51 -22.82 14.99
CA LYS A 146 -10.50 -22.87 16.07
C LYS A 146 -11.91 -22.58 15.60
N LYS A 147 -12.09 -21.59 14.72
CA LYS A 147 -13.41 -21.09 14.32
C LYS A 147 -13.98 -21.84 13.12
N TYR A 148 -13.14 -22.20 12.14
CA TYR A 148 -13.57 -22.80 10.86
C TYR A 148 -13.06 -24.23 10.67
N GLY A 149 -12.33 -24.81 11.63
CA GLY A 149 -11.80 -26.17 11.55
C GLY A 149 -10.68 -26.35 10.50
N LEU A 150 -10.17 -25.25 9.92
CA LEU A 150 -9.21 -25.29 8.83
C LEU A 150 -7.83 -25.78 9.31
N LYS A 151 -7.23 -26.66 8.52
CA LYS A 151 -5.88 -27.18 8.79
C LYS A 151 -4.96 -26.81 7.63
N VAL A 152 -3.74 -26.39 7.94
CA VAL A 152 -2.72 -26.16 6.91
C VAL A 152 -2.39 -27.50 6.24
N ARG A 153 -2.76 -27.62 4.98
CA ARG A 153 -2.50 -28.78 4.14
C ARG A 153 -1.95 -28.29 2.81
N LEU A 154 -1.04 -29.04 2.22
CA LEU A 154 -0.55 -28.75 0.88
C LEU A 154 -1.46 -29.45 -0.14
N CYS A 155 -1.70 -28.79 -1.27
CA CYS A 155 -2.39 -29.35 -2.42
C CYS A 155 -1.38 -29.72 -3.52
N LYS A 156 -1.87 -30.28 -4.63
CA LYS A 156 -1.05 -30.53 -5.81
C LYS A 156 -0.53 -29.19 -6.37
N ILE A 157 0.71 -29.18 -6.83
CA ILE A 157 1.34 -27.97 -7.39
C ILE A 157 0.54 -27.41 -8.58
N ALA A 158 -0.06 -28.26 -9.40
CA ALA A 158 -0.89 -27.86 -10.54
C ALA A 158 -2.11 -26.99 -10.09
N ASP A 159 -2.75 -27.35 -8.98
CA ASP A 159 -3.90 -26.59 -8.44
C ASP A 159 -3.45 -25.24 -7.88
N ALA A 160 -2.28 -25.19 -7.23
CA ALA A 160 -1.70 -23.93 -6.77
C ALA A 160 -1.30 -23.00 -7.92
N ILE A 161 -0.75 -23.54 -9.01
CA ILE A 161 -0.41 -22.78 -10.21
C ILE A 161 -1.68 -22.23 -10.89
N SER A 162 -2.79 -22.97 -10.88
CA SER A 162 -4.07 -22.49 -11.39
C SER A 162 -4.53 -21.25 -10.61
N GLU A 163 -4.42 -21.25 -9.27
CA GLU A 163 -4.75 -20.07 -8.44
C GLU A 163 -3.84 -18.87 -8.76
N ILE A 164 -2.56 -19.10 -9.05
CA ILE A 164 -1.62 -18.05 -9.47
C ILE A 164 -2.06 -17.45 -10.81
N LYS A 165 -2.42 -18.28 -11.79
CA LYS A 165 -2.90 -17.81 -13.11
C LYS A 165 -4.18 -16.98 -13.01
N ASP A 166 -5.12 -17.39 -12.18
CA ASP A 166 -6.36 -16.66 -11.94
C ASP A 166 -6.12 -15.27 -11.31
N GLY A 167 -5.10 -15.14 -10.48
CA GLY A 167 -4.74 -13.90 -9.79
C GLY A 167 -3.89 -12.91 -10.59
N TRP A 168 -3.40 -13.27 -11.79
CA TRP A 168 -2.39 -12.52 -12.55
C TRP A 168 -2.73 -11.05 -12.76
N TYR A 169 -3.94 -10.75 -13.24
CA TYR A 169 -4.34 -9.35 -13.50
C TYR A 169 -4.39 -8.49 -12.23
N LEU A 170 -4.84 -9.07 -11.12
CA LEU A 170 -4.87 -8.37 -9.84
C LEU A 170 -3.46 -8.19 -9.27
N PHE A 171 -2.59 -9.18 -9.46
CA PHE A 171 -1.18 -9.05 -9.10
C PHE A 171 -0.51 -7.89 -9.84
N ILE A 172 -0.67 -7.80 -11.17
CA ILE A 172 -0.09 -6.69 -11.94
C ILE A 172 -0.60 -5.33 -11.44
N SER A 173 -1.90 -5.20 -11.18
CA SER A 173 -2.48 -3.96 -10.66
C SER A 173 -1.89 -3.59 -9.29
N GLN A 174 -1.73 -4.56 -8.39
CA GLN A 174 -1.14 -4.36 -7.07
C GLN A 174 0.35 -4.01 -7.16
N ALA A 175 1.09 -4.71 -8.01
CA ALA A 175 2.51 -4.44 -8.24
C ALA A 175 2.72 -3.01 -8.78
N MET A 176 1.94 -2.60 -9.78
CA MET A 176 1.98 -1.24 -10.30
C MET A 176 1.67 -0.20 -9.23
N SER A 177 0.64 -0.43 -8.42
CA SER A 177 0.29 0.48 -7.32
C SER A 177 1.42 0.62 -6.30
N LYS A 178 2.10 -0.47 -5.95
CA LYS A 178 3.24 -0.44 -5.02
C LYS A 178 4.47 0.23 -5.61
N ILE A 179 4.77 -0.03 -6.88
CA ILE A 179 5.85 0.67 -7.59
C ILE A 179 5.56 2.17 -7.60
N PHE A 180 4.34 2.57 -7.97
CA PHE A 180 3.92 3.95 -7.99
C PHE A 180 4.11 4.64 -6.64
N SER A 181 3.68 4.02 -5.54
CA SER A 181 3.79 4.59 -4.19
C SER A 181 5.21 4.59 -3.63
N GLY A 182 6.08 3.68 -4.05
CA GLY A 182 7.44 3.50 -3.52
C GLY A 182 8.55 4.08 -4.38
N ILE A 183 8.26 4.54 -5.60
CA ILE A 183 9.28 4.91 -6.59
C ILE A 183 10.20 6.04 -6.11
N GLY A 184 9.66 7.04 -5.44
CA GLY A 184 10.44 8.16 -4.92
C GLY A 184 11.54 7.71 -3.95
N THR A 185 11.18 6.89 -2.97
CA THR A 185 12.16 6.33 -2.02
C THR A 185 13.17 5.41 -2.71
N THR A 186 12.73 4.67 -3.74
CA THR A 186 13.60 3.76 -4.49
C THR A 186 14.64 4.52 -5.30
N VAL A 187 14.22 5.54 -6.04
CA VAL A 187 15.12 6.39 -6.82
C VAL A 187 16.10 7.13 -5.89
N LEU A 188 15.58 7.69 -4.79
CA LEU A 188 16.44 8.37 -3.83
C LEU A 188 17.47 7.41 -3.20
N GLY A 189 17.08 6.16 -2.96
CA GLY A 189 17.98 5.12 -2.46
C GLY A 189 19.10 4.72 -3.42
N ALA A 190 18.92 4.98 -4.72
CA ALA A 190 19.96 4.76 -5.75
C ALA A 190 20.95 5.93 -5.91
N VAL A 191 20.51 7.16 -5.58
CA VAL A 191 21.30 8.39 -5.88
C VAL A 191 21.76 9.15 -4.64
N ALA A 192 21.27 8.79 -3.43
CA ALA A 192 21.56 9.50 -2.20
C ALA A 192 22.04 8.55 -1.07
N THR A 193 22.60 9.15 -0.03
CA THR A 193 23.04 8.40 1.16
C THR A 193 21.84 7.84 1.96
N PRO A 194 22.01 6.75 2.71
CA PRO A 194 20.96 6.19 3.57
C PRO A 194 20.36 7.20 4.54
N SER A 195 21.16 8.15 5.03
CA SER A 195 20.69 9.25 5.89
C SER A 195 19.64 10.12 5.19
N ILE A 196 19.91 10.55 3.97
CA ILE A 196 18.99 11.37 3.16
C ILE A 196 17.70 10.61 2.86
N VAL A 197 17.80 9.32 2.54
CA VAL A 197 16.61 8.45 2.35
C VAL A 197 15.79 8.37 3.64
N GLY A 198 16.46 8.27 4.79
CA GLY A 198 15.83 8.27 6.11
C GLY A 198 15.08 9.57 6.38
N ILE A 199 15.71 10.72 6.12
CA ILE A 199 15.13 12.05 6.27
C ILE A 199 13.88 12.22 5.39
N TYR A 200 13.97 11.89 4.09
CA TYR A 200 12.84 11.92 3.18
C TYR A 200 11.69 11.05 3.67
N SER A 201 12.00 9.80 4.04
CA SER A 201 10.98 8.84 4.50
C SER A 201 10.30 9.27 5.79
N ALA A 202 11.00 9.96 6.68
CA ALA A 202 10.45 10.50 7.92
C ALA A 202 9.50 11.67 7.63
N ILE A 203 9.95 12.67 6.87
CA ILE A 203 9.15 13.86 6.56
C ILE A 203 7.92 13.49 5.70
N TYR A 204 8.06 12.56 4.75
CA TYR A 204 6.96 12.03 3.94
C TYR A 204 5.82 11.44 4.80
N LYS A 205 6.12 10.87 5.96
CA LYS A 205 5.08 10.30 6.85
C LYS A 205 4.07 11.32 7.33
N ILE A 206 4.45 12.60 7.47
CA ILE A 206 3.54 13.64 7.99
C ILE A 206 2.32 13.81 7.06
N PRO A 207 2.46 14.18 5.77
CA PRO A 207 1.31 14.25 4.87
C PRO A 207 0.70 12.88 4.55
N TYR A 208 1.47 11.79 4.60
CA TYR A 208 0.97 10.43 4.39
C TYR A 208 -0.03 9.99 5.46
N ILE A 209 0.16 10.40 6.72
CA ILE A 209 -0.81 10.15 7.81
C ILE A 209 -2.18 10.75 7.44
N MET A 210 -2.22 11.92 6.81
CA MET A 210 -3.49 12.52 6.36
C MET A 210 -4.17 11.67 5.28
N VAL A 211 -3.38 11.08 4.36
CA VAL A 211 -3.92 10.13 3.36
C VAL A 211 -4.48 8.87 4.03
N LEU A 212 -3.84 8.39 5.10
CA LEU A 212 -4.36 7.28 5.90
C LEU A 212 -5.68 7.61 6.59
N PHE A 213 -5.86 8.83 7.10
CA PHE A 213 -7.14 9.31 7.65
C PHE A 213 -8.21 9.47 6.57
N PHE A 214 -7.84 9.82 5.35
CA PHE A 214 -8.78 9.91 4.24
C PHE A 214 -9.31 8.55 3.78
N SER A 215 -8.51 7.50 3.89
CA SER A 215 -8.87 6.15 3.39
C SER A 215 -10.20 5.61 3.91
N PRO A 216 -10.50 5.62 5.24
CA PRO A 216 -11.81 5.22 5.76
C PRO A 216 -12.97 6.09 5.25
N ILE A 217 -12.74 7.40 5.09
CA ILE A 217 -13.75 8.32 4.55
C ILE A 217 -14.09 7.91 3.12
N SER A 218 -13.09 7.68 2.28
CA SER A 218 -13.26 7.22 0.90
C SER A 218 -14.01 5.88 0.83
N GLN A 219 -13.66 4.93 1.70
CA GLN A 219 -14.32 3.62 1.76
C GLN A 219 -15.79 3.71 2.20
N ALA A 220 -16.12 4.59 3.13
CA ALA A 220 -17.50 4.81 3.57
C ALA A 220 -18.37 5.52 2.51
N LEU A 221 -17.79 6.47 1.76
CA LEU A 221 -18.49 7.21 0.71
C LEU A 221 -18.79 6.35 -0.52
N TYR A 222 -17.90 5.45 -0.89
CA TYR A 222 -17.97 4.71 -2.15
C TYR A 222 -19.27 3.92 -2.37
N PRO A 223 -19.77 3.11 -1.42
CA PRO A 223 -21.04 2.38 -1.60
C PRO A 223 -22.24 3.30 -1.79
N HIS A 224 -22.32 4.37 -1.00
CA HIS A 224 -23.39 5.36 -1.10
C HIS A 224 -23.40 6.05 -2.47
N ILE A 225 -22.24 6.50 -2.94
CA ILE A 225 -22.08 7.14 -4.24
C ILE A 225 -22.43 6.17 -5.37
N SER A 226 -22.01 4.90 -5.29
CA SER A 226 -22.34 3.87 -6.27
C SER A 226 -23.85 3.65 -6.40
N VAL A 227 -24.57 3.62 -5.27
CA VAL A 227 -26.05 3.56 -5.27
C VAL A 227 -26.66 4.83 -5.89
N CYS A 228 -26.09 6.02 -5.67
CA CYS A 228 -26.57 7.23 -6.31
C CYS A 228 -26.38 7.19 -7.84
N PHE A 229 -25.25 6.67 -8.32
CA PHE A 229 -25.02 6.47 -9.76
C PHE A 229 -25.95 5.44 -10.38
N SER A 230 -26.34 4.38 -9.66
CA SER A 230 -27.30 3.40 -10.16
C SER A 230 -28.72 3.97 -10.32
N LYS A 231 -29.06 5.01 -9.55
CA LYS A 231 -30.36 5.72 -9.70
C LYS A 231 -30.35 6.69 -10.87
N SER A 232 -29.34 7.54 -10.96
CA SER A 232 -29.10 8.41 -12.12
C SER A 232 -27.67 8.96 -12.10
N PHE A 233 -27.12 9.21 -13.28
CA PHE A 233 -25.79 9.80 -13.42
C PHE A 233 -25.70 11.18 -12.73
N GLU A 234 -26.75 12.00 -12.85
CA GLU A 234 -26.85 13.31 -12.23
C GLU A 234 -26.83 13.24 -10.70
N SER A 235 -27.59 12.29 -10.11
CA SER A 235 -27.59 12.07 -8.66
C SER A 235 -26.20 11.66 -8.14
N GLY A 236 -25.55 10.72 -8.82
CA GLY A 236 -24.18 10.31 -8.48
C GLY A 236 -23.20 11.48 -8.57
N ARG A 237 -23.22 12.24 -9.68
CA ARG A 237 -22.38 13.44 -9.89
C ARG A 237 -22.59 14.48 -8.78
N LYS A 238 -23.84 14.79 -8.44
CA LYS A 238 -24.17 15.75 -7.38
C LYS A 238 -23.61 15.29 -6.04
N THR A 239 -23.78 14.01 -5.69
CA THR A 239 -23.30 13.45 -4.43
C THR A 239 -21.76 13.52 -4.34
N VAL A 240 -21.03 13.12 -5.41
CA VAL A 240 -19.57 13.24 -5.46
C VAL A 240 -19.13 14.69 -5.29
N THR A 241 -19.77 15.62 -6.01
CA THR A 241 -19.41 17.05 -5.96
C THR A 241 -19.66 17.63 -4.56
N THR A 242 -20.76 17.26 -3.92
CA THR A 242 -21.09 17.73 -2.55
C THR A 242 -20.07 17.19 -1.54
N ALA A 243 -19.74 15.92 -1.61
CA ALA A 243 -18.73 15.33 -0.73
C ALA A 243 -17.33 15.94 -0.97
N ALA A 244 -16.94 16.15 -2.24
CA ALA A 244 -15.66 16.77 -2.60
C ALA A 244 -15.57 18.22 -2.09
N LYS A 245 -16.64 19.01 -2.19
CA LYS A 245 -16.70 20.40 -1.68
C LYS A 245 -16.54 20.49 -0.17
N LEU A 246 -16.85 19.44 0.56
CA LEU A 246 -16.64 19.39 2.02
C LEU A 246 -15.24 18.88 2.38
N VAL A 247 -14.84 17.78 1.78
CA VAL A 247 -13.61 17.06 2.17
C VAL A 247 -12.36 17.74 1.64
N ILE A 248 -12.31 18.16 0.38
CA ILE A 248 -11.11 18.77 -0.21
C ILE A 248 -10.68 20.05 0.53
N PRO A 249 -11.57 21.01 0.85
CA PRO A 249 -11.18 22.18 1.63
C PRO A 249 -10.69 21.85 3.04
N ALA A 250 -11.28 20.84 3.70
CA ALA A 250 -10.83 20.42 5.03
C ALA A 250 -9.38 19.88 4.97
N PHE A 251 -9.04 19.05 3.97
CA PHE A 251 -7.68 18.58 3.75
C PHE A 251 -6.73 19.67 3.28
N ALA A 252 -7.21 20.66 2.53
CA ALA A 252 -6.44 21.84 2.15
C ALA A 252 -6.08 22.71 3.37
N LEU A 253 -7.02 22.94 4.28
CA LEU A 253 -6.77 23.65 5.54
C LEU A 253 -5.79 22.88 6.43
N ALA A 254 -5.94 21.56 6.57
CA ALA A 254 -5.00 20.72 7.29
C ALA A 254 -3.60 20.76 6.64
N GLY A 255 -3.52 20.72 5.32
CA GLY A 255 -2.27 20.85 4.58
C GLY A 255 -1.61 22.21 4.80
N LEU A 256 -2.38 23.30 4.78
CA LEU A 256 -1.90 24.64 5.09
C LEU A 256 -1.35 24.71 6.52
N ALA A 257 -2.06 24.15 7.49
CA ALA A 257 -1.57 24.07 8.87
C ALA A 257 -0.26 23.31 8.98
N ILE A 258 -0.11 22.16 8.26
CA ILE A 258 1.13 21.40 8.19
C ILE A 258 2.28 22.25 7.62
N ILE A 259 2.02 23.02 6.54
CA ILE A 259 3.03 23.90 5.94
C ILE A 259 3.45 25.01 6.90
N LEU A 260 2.50 25.67 7.55
CA LEU A 260 2.76 26.76 8.48
C LEU A 260 3.52 26.28 9.74
N LEU A 261 3.20 25.10 10.23
CA LEU A 261 3.78 24.51 11.45
C LEU A 261 4.94 23.55 11.15
N ARG A 262 5.43 23.47 9.91
CA ARG A 262 6.38 22.45 9.43
C ARG A 262 7.60 22.29 10.33
N ASP A 263 8.25 23.41 10.71
CA ASP A 263 9.49 23.37 11.45
C ASP A 263 9.25 22.88 12.89
N HIS A 264 8.12 23.25 13.51
CA HIS A 264 7.73 22.76 14.82
C HIS A 264 7.36 21.29 14.79
N LEU A 265 6.59 20.85 13.79
CA LEU A 265 6.21 19.44 13.62
C LEU A 265 7.43 18.55 13.41
N ILE A 266 8.37 18.99 12.55
CA ILE A 266 9.60 18.25 12.28
C ILE A 266 10.50 18.22 13.53
N LEU A 267 10.66 19.35 14.21
CA LEU A 267 11.48 19.43 15.41
C LEU A 267 10.99 18.48 16.51
N ILE A 268 9.68 18.48 16.76
CA ILE A 268 9.06 17.62 17.79
C ILE A 268 9.10 16.14 17.41
N ALA A 269 8.82 15.82 16.13
CA ALA A 269 8.70 14.43 15.69
C ALA A 269 10.06 13.76 15.42
N PHE A 270 11.05 14.50 14.91
CA PHE A 270 12.29 13.93 14.37
C PHE A 270 13.57 14.62 14.88
N GLY A 271 13.47 15.81 15.45
CA GLY A 271 14.61 16.54 16.00
C GLY A 271 15.27 17.52 15.02
N LYS A 272 16.31 18.23 15.51
CA LYS A 272 16.95 19.36 14.81
C LYS A 272 17.61 18.99 13.48
N ASN A 273 18.15 17.78 13.36
CA ASN A 273 18.87 17.33 12.17
C ASN A 273 17.99 17.23 10.91
N TYR A 274 16.67 17.23 11.08
CA TYR A 274 15.70 17.16 9.97
C TYR A 274 15.22 18.54 9.49
N LEU A 275 15.49 19.63 10.25
CA LEU A 275 15.02 20.98 9.95
C LEU A 275 15.57 21.55 8.64
N GLU A 276 16.80 21.20 8.29
CA GLU A 276 17.44 21.61 7.04
C GLU A 276 16.61 21.22 5.79
N TYR A 277 15.87 20.10 5.90
CA TYR A 277 15.06 19.57 4.81
C TYR A 277 13.56 19.85 4.98
N SER A 278 13.17 20.73 5.92
CA SER A 278 11.75 20.99 6.21
C SER A 278 10.97 21.53 5.01
N ALA A 279 11.63 22.21 4.08
CA ALA A 279 11.03 22.73 2.86
C ALA A 279 10.41 21.66 1.95
N ILE A 280 10.90 20.40 2.00
CA ILE A 280 10.33 19.31 1.16
C ILE A 280 8.91 18.94 1.56
N ILE A 281 8.44 19.33 2.75
CA ILE A 281 7.06 19.07 3.19
C ILE A 281 6.04 19.81 2.30
N ILE A 282 6.42 20.95 1.71
CA ILE A 282 5.53 21.76 0.85
C ILE A 282 5.08 20.95 -0.37
N PRO A 283 5.97 20.47 -1.25
CA PRO A 283 5.56 19.63 -2.36
C PRO A 283 4.88 18.33 -1.91
N LEU A 284 5.26 17.75 -0.77
CA LEU A 284 4.61 16.53 -0.27
C LEU A 284 3.17 16.78 0.24
N VAL A 285 2.86 17.96 0.75
CA VAL A 285 1.49 18.36 1.07
C VAL A 285 0.68 18.57 -0.22
N LEU A 286 1.26 19.14 -1.27
CA LEU A 286 0.59 19.23 -2.58
C LEU A 286 0.32 17.83 -3.15
N TRP A 287 1.26 16.90 -3.04
CA TRP A 287 1.04 15.48 -3.38
C TRP A 287 -0.17 14.91 -2.65
N MET A 288 -0.28 15.12 -1.33
CA MET A 288 -1.41 14.67 -0.51
C MET A 288 -2.75 15.25 -1.03
N LEU A 289 -2.79 16.54 -1.35
CA LEU A 289 -4.00 17.20 -1.85
C LEU A 289 -4.43 16.66 -3.21
N PHE A 290 -3.50 16.52 -4.16
CA PHE A 290 -3.81 15.93 -5.45
C PHE A 290 -4.23 14.46 -5.33
N SER A 291 -3.67 13.69 -4.40
CA SER A 291 -4.07 12.31 -4.14
C SER A 291 -5.54 12.24 -3.66
N VAL A 292 -5.97 13.13 -2.78
CA VAL A 292 -7.38 13.25 -2.35
C VAL A 292 -8.29 13.65 -3.53
N ILE A 293 -7.89 14.63 -4.33
CA ILE A 293 -8.63 15.07 -5.53
C ILE A 293 -8.76 13.91 -6.53
N ASN A 294 -7.67 13.18 -6.79
CA ASN A 294 -7.63 12.04 -7.70
C ASN A 294 -8.52 10.89 -7.23
N ASN A 295 -8.64 10.68 -5.92
CA ASN A 295 -9.58 9.71 -5.38
C ASN A 295 -11.03 10.09 -5.71
N PHE A 296 -11.42 11.37 -5.55
CA PHE A 296 -12.77 11.82 -5.89
C PHE A 296 -13.07 11.70 -7.38
N ILE A 297 -12.14 12.10 -8.26
CA ILE A 297 -12.34 12.00 -9.71
C ILE A 297 -12.25 10.56 -10.19
N GLY A 298 -11.27 9.79 -9.70
CA GLY A 298 -11.01 8.43 -10.13
C GLY A 298 -11.95 7.41 -9.51
N ILE A 299 -11.86 7.23 -8.19
CA ILE A 299 -12.60 6.17 -7.49
C ILE A 299 -14.06 6.54 -7.31
N GLN A 300 -14.34 7.71 -6.72
CA GLN A 300 -15.69 8.09 -6.35
C GLN A 300 -16.53 8.46 -7.59
N PHE A 301 -15.93 8.95 -8.66
CA PHE A 301 -16.66 9.30 -9.87
C PHE A 301 -16.54 8.22 -10.95
N LEU A 302 -15.36 8.01 -11.54
CA LEU A 302 -15.20 7.11 -12.70
C LEU A 302 -15.48 5.64 -12.34
N VAL A 303 -14.92 5.14 -11.24
CA VAL A 303 -15.13 3.73 -10.86
C VAL A 303 -16.57 3.51 -10.40
N ALA A 304 -17.11 4.37 -9.56
CA ALA A 304 -18.48 4.26 -9.05
C ALA A 304 -19.55 4.43 -10.15
N SER A 305 -19.27 5.18 -11.22
CA SER A 305 -20.14 5.33 -12.38
C SER A 305 -19.98 4.22 -13.44
N GLY A 306 -19.19 3.17 -13.17
CA GLY A 306 -18.98 2.04 -14.10
C GLY A 306 -17.90 2.30 -15.18
N ASN A 307 -17.23 3.45 -15.17
CA ASN A 307 -16.20 3.82 -16.14
C ASN A 307 -14.78 3.37 -15.73
N GLN A 308 -14.64 2.17 -15.16
CA GLN A 308 -13.37 1.62 -14.63
C GLN A 308 -12.25 1.58 -15.68
N LYS A 309 -12.58 1.31 -16.96
CA LYS A 309 -11.58 1.26 -18.05
C LYS A 309 -10.92 2.62 -18.27
N LEU A 310 -11.68 3.72 -18.18
CA LEU A 310 -11.15 5.08 -18.31
C LEU A 310 -10.24 5.42 -17.14
N TYR A 311 -10.65 5.08 -15.90
CA TYR A 311 -9.82 5.23 -14.71
C TYR A 311 -8.50 4.46 -14.85
N SER A 312 -8.57 3.17 -15.18
CA SER A 312 -7.38 2.31 -15.29
C SER A 312 -6.37 2.84 -16.32
N ARG A 313 -6.85 3.29 -17.50
CA ARG A 313 -5.97 3.89 -18.51
C ARG A 313 -5.28 5.17 -18.01
N ALA A 314 -6.05 6.08 -17.42
CA ALA A 314 -5.51 7.33 -16.88
C ALA A 314 -4.48 7.04 -15.76
N PHE A 315 -4.79 6.12 -14.86
CA PHE A 315 -3.90 5.71 -13.78
C PHE A 315 -2.60 5.09 -14.30
N THR A 316 -2.66 4.21 -15.30
CA THR A 316 -1.47 3.60 -15.91
C THR A 316 -0.56 4.66 -16.54
N ILE A 317 -1.12 5.56 -17.33
CA ILE A 317 -0.34 6.64 -17.96
C ILE A 317 0.25 7.57 -16.89
N GLY A 318 -0.56 7.98 -15.91
CA GLY A 318 -0.10 8.82 -14.78
C GLY A 318 1.03 8.15 -13.99
N SER A 319 0.95 6.82 -13.77
CA SER A 319 1.99 6.05 -13.10
C SER A 319 3.31 6.06 -13.88
N ILE A 320 3.27 5.88 -15.19
CA ILE A 320 4.46 5.94 -16.05
C ILE A 320 5.10 7.34 -15.98
N ILE A 321 4.29 8.40 -16.05
CA ILE A 321 4.78 9.78 -15.93
C ILE A 321 5.43 10.00 -14.57
N THR A 322 4.80 9.52 -13.48
CA THR A 322 5.35 9.67 -12.12
C THR A 322 6.68 8.95 -11.97
N VAL A 323 6.81 7.73 -12.52
CA VAL A 323 8.08 6.99 -12.51
C VAL A 323 9.15 7.77 -13.27
N GLY A 324 8.85 8.24 -14.48
CA GLY A 324 9.76 9.03 -15.30
C GLY A 324 10.20 10.31 -14.59
N MET A 325 9.27 11.06 -13.99
CA MET A 325 9.57 12.29 -13.26
C MET A 325 10.44 12.05 -12.02
N ASN A 326 10.19 10.94 -11.27
CA ASN A 326 11.03 10.59 -10.14
C ASN A 326 12.47 10.24 -10.58
N ILE A 327 12.64 9.50 -11.67
CA ILE A 327 13.97 9.16 -12.21
C ILE A 327 14.69 10.43 -12.67
N LEU A 328 14.02 11.29 -13.43
CA LEU A 328 14.61 12.51 -13.98
C LEU A 328 14.97 13.51 -12.88
N LEU A 329 13.97 13.94 -12.10
CA LEU A 329 14.18 14.96 -11.08
C LEU A 329 14.96 14.43 -9.88
N GLY A 330 14.72 13.19 -9.47
CA GLY A 330 15.46 12.54 -8.39
C GLY A 330 16.93 12.35 -8.72
N GLY A 331 17.26 11.99 -9.97
CA GLY A 331 18.62 11.85 -10.44
C GLY A 331 19.40 13.17 -10.47
N VAL A 332 18.74 14.31 -10.75
CA VAL A 332 19.37 15.62 -10.88
C VAL A 332 19.35 16.42 -9.57
N LEU A 333 18.24 16.42 -8.85
CA LEU A 333 18.00 17.27 -7.68
C LEU A 333 17.92 16.50 -6.36
N GLY A 334 18.17 15.19 -6.37
CA GLY A 334 18.16 14.34 -5.18
C GLY A 334 16.83 14.42 -4.41
N ILE A 335 16.90 14.69 -3.10
CA ILE A 335 15.73 14.73 -2.20
C ILE A 335 14.70 15.77 -2.64
N TYR A 336 15.11 16.93 -3.11
CA TYR A 336 14.20 17.97 -3.61
C TYR A 336 13.51 17.50 -4.89
N GLY A 337 14.26 16.86 -5.80
CA GLY A 337 13.74 16.34 -7.06
C GLY A 337 12.64 15.31 -6.86
N VAL A 338 12.87 14.34 -5.99
CA VAL A 338 11.86 13.32 -5.64
C VAL A 338 10.64 13.95 -4.97
N SER A 339 10.86 14.95 -4.11
CA SER A 339 9.77 15.63 -3.42
C SER A 339 8.87 16.40 -4.38
N PHE A 340 9.41 17.04 -5.42
CA PHE A 340 8.65 17.71 -6.47
C PHE A 340 8.06 16.75 -7.51
N ALA A 341 8.71 15.62 -7.79
CA ALA A 341 8.19 14.61 -8.72
C ALA A 341 6.84 14.03 -8.24
N ALA A 342 6.66 13.89 -6.93
CA ALA A 342 5.43 13.35 -6.35
C ALA A 342 4.16 14.17 -6.71
N PRO A 343 4.06 15.48 -6.43
CA PRO A 343 2.90 16.28 -6.82
C PRO A 343 2.77 16.45 -8.33
N ILE A 344 3.87 16.51 -9.10
CA ILE A 344 3.82 16.60 -10.56
C ILE A 344 3.17 15.34 -11.14
N GLY A 345 3.52 14.16 -10.62
CA GLY A 345 2.89 12.90 -11.01
C GLY A 345 1.39 12.87 -10.73
N GLU A 346 0.99 13.25 -9.52
CA GLU A 346 -0.43 13.30 -9.14
C GLU A 346 -1.21 14.38 -9.94
N MET A 347 -0.60 15.53 -10.20
CA MET A 347 -1.20 16.56 -11.04
C MET A 347 -1.40 16.09 -12.48
N SER A 348 -0.43 15.36 -13.03
CA SER A 348 -0.54 14.74 -14.36
C SER A 348 -1.72 13.75 -14.38
N LEU A 349 -1.85 12.93 -13.33
CA LEU A 349 -2.98 12.02 -13.16
C LEU A 349 -4.30 12.78 -13.07
N THR A 350 -4.36 13.90 -12.32
CA THR A 350 -5.57 14.77 -12.23
C THR A 350 -6.01 15.23 -13.61
N ILE A 351 -5.07 15.69 -14.43
CA ILE A 351 -5.34 16.16 -15.81
C ILE A 351 -5.91 15.01 -16.66
N LEU A 352 -5.28 13.82 -16.61
CA LEU A 352 -5.74 12.65 -17.35
C LEU A 352 -7.13 12.18 -16.90
N LEU A 353 -7.39 12.19 -15.60
CA LEU A 353 -8.69 11.84 -15.03
C LEU A 353 -9.76 12.87 -15.42
N TYR A 354 -9.45 14.14 -15.42
CA TYR A 354 -10.37 15.20 -15.86
C TYR A 354 -10.82 15.01 -17.32
N PHE A 355 -9.88 14.69 -18.24
CA PHE A 355 -10.22 14.33 -19.60
C PHE A 355 -11.02 13.04 -19.71
N SER A 356 -10.75 12.07 -18.82
CA SER A 356 -11.50 10.82 -18.75
C SER A 356 -12.96 11.04 -18.30
N VAL A 357 -13.20 11.96 -17.37
CA VAL A 357 -14.57 12.34 -16.95
C VAL A 357 -15.36 12.94 -18.11
N LYS A 358 -14.75 13.78 -18.96
CA LYS A 358 -15.42 14.32 -20.15
C LYS A 358 -15.82 13.24 -21.16
N LYS A 359 -15.11 12.10 -21.18
CA LYS A 359 -15.39 10.94 -22.04
C LYS A 359 -16.31 9.91 -21.37
N ALA A 360 -16.57 10.06 -20.06
CA ALA A 360 -17.41 9.14 -19.34
C ALA A 360 -18.84 9.16 -19.92
N LYS A 361 -19.31 8.00 -20.36
CA LYS A 361 -20.67 7.82 -20.81
C LYS A 361 -21.61 7.88 -19.62
N HIS A 362 -22.77 8.46 -19.81
CA HIS A 362 -23.90 8.31 -18.91
C HIS A 362 -24.19 6.81 -18.86
N GLY A 363 -23.87 6.17 -17.74
CA GLY A 363 -24.04 4.73 -17.58
C GLY A 363 -25.51 4.35 -17.71
N GLY A 364 -25.80 3.66 -18.76
CA GLY A 364 -27.14 3.19 -19.08
C GLY A 364 -27.15 2.57 -20.48
N ASN A 365 -26.56 1.41 -20.62
CA ASN A 365 -27.03 0.30 -21.47
C ASN A 365 -26.29 -0.95 -21.05
#